data_880295fcbebcafbb701a97d74ec432bc
#
_entry.id   880295fcbebcafbb701a97d74ec432bc
#
_cell.length_a   1.000
_cell.length_b   1.000
_cell.length_c   1.000
_cell.angle_alpha   90.00
_cell.angle_beta   90.00
_cell.angle_gamma   90.00
#
_symmetry.space_group_name_H-M   'P 1'
#
loop_
_entity.id
_entity.type
_entity.pdbx_description
1 polymer ?
#
loop_
_entity_poly.entity_id
_entity_poly.type
_entity_poly.pdbx_seq_one_letter_code
_entity_poly.pdbx_strand_id
1 'polypeptide(L)'
;MRIITGQYKGRHFEVPRSFKARPTTDFAKENLFNVLRAYVDFEETRALDLFGGTGSISLELLSRGCRQVVTVERDRQHAAFIRSCFKALDDSAATLLCGDALRFIERCRESFDLVFADPPYALKELGELPDRVMKGKIVAEDGLFVLEHGKDYDLSLIHI
;
A
#
# COMPACT_ATOMS: atom_id res chain seq x y z
N MET A 1 9.14 -8.61 -9.80
CA MET A 1 8.25 -7.48 -9.42
C MET A 1 8.68 -6.25 -10.21
N ARG A 2 7.77 -5.65 -10.94
CA ARG A 2 8.06 -4.57 -11.89
C ARG A 2 7.20 -3.35 -11.62
N ILE A 3 7.80 -2.16 -11.75
CA ILE A 3 7.08 -0.89 -11.73
C ILE A 3 6.51 -0.64 -13.13
N ILE A 4 5.20 -0.36 -13.21
CA ILE A 4 4.45 -0.30 -14.48
C ILE A 4 4.55 1.06 -15.14
N THR A 5 4.36 2.13 -14.36
CA THR A 5 4.22 3.49 -14.90
C THR A 5 4.91 4.49 -13.97
N GLY A 6 5.17 5.69 -14.46
CA GLY A 6 5.72 6.80 -13.69
C GLY A 6 7.22 6.95 -13.85
N GLN A 7 7.83 7.70 -12.91
CA GLN A 7 9.24 8.07 -13.01
C GLN A 7 10.19 6.89 -12.92
N TYR A 8 9.77 5.78 -12.29
CA TYR A 8 10.58 4.57 -12.14
C TYR A 8 10.11 3.43 -13.03
N LYS A 9 9.32 3.73 -14.06
CA LYS A 9 8.77 2.74 -15.00
C LYS A 9 9.84 1.77 -15.47
N GLY A 10 9.53 0.49 -15.42
CA GLY A 10 10.41 -0.58 -15.90
C GLY A 10 11.44 -1.06 -14.89
N ARG A 11 11.61 -0.38 -13.76
CA ARG A 11 12.48 -0.88 -12.69
C ARG A 11 11.94 -2.21 -12.18
N HIS A 12 12.83 -3.16 -12.01
CA HIS A 12 12.50 -4.52 -11.60
C HIS A 12 13.24 -4.87 -10.31
N PHE A 13 12.56 -5.55 -9.39
CA PHE A 13 13.13 -6.02 -8.14
C PHE A 13 12.87 -7.52 -8.00
N GLU A 14 13.91 -8.29 -7.72
CA GLU A 14 13.82 -9.72 -7.51
C GLU A 14 13.27 -10.02 -6.12
N VAL A 15 12.07 -10.61 -6.06
CA VAL A 15 11.46 -11.02 -4.78
C VAL A 15 12.06 -12.36 -4.37
N PRO A 16 12.62 -12.50 -3.15
CA PRO A 16 13.14 -13.77 -2.67
C PRO A 16 12.10 -14.89 -2.74
N ARG A 17 12.50 -16.06 -3.22
CA ARG A 17 11.61 -17.23 -3.36
C ARG A 17 11.05 -17.72 -2.02
N SER A 18 11.75 -17.43 -0.92
CA SER A 18 11.34 -17.81 0.43
C SER A 18 10.17 -16.99 0.96
N PHE A 19 9.82 -15.89 0.30
CA PHE A 19 8.75 -15.02 0.77
C PHE A 19 7.39 -15.70 0.62
N LYS A 20 6.57 -15.60 1.69
CA LYS A 20 5.18 -16.05 1.68
C LYS A 20 4.30 -15.11 0.88
N ALA A 21 4.57 -13.81 0.99
CA ALA A 21 3.88 -12.80 0.21
C ALA A 21 4.30 -12.89 -1.26
N ARG A 22 3.34 -12.72 -2.16
CA ARG A 22 3.59 -12.66 -3.58
C ARG A 22 3.33 -11.27 -4.10
N PRO A 23 4.11 -10.79 -5.07
CA PRO A 23 3.84 -9.50 -5.66
C PRO A 23 2.51 -9.51 -6.40
N THR A 24 1.82 -8.39 -6.39
CA THR A 24 0.65 -8.17 -7.24
C THR A 24 1.07 -8.33 -8.70
N THR A 25 0.28 -9.06 -9.49
CA THR A 25 0.58 -9.23 -10.91
C THR A 25 0.53 -7.89 -11.64
N ASP A 26 1.26 -7.77 -12.74
CA ASP A 26 1.26 -6.56 -13.56
C ASP A 26 -0.15 -6.18 -13.99
N PHE A 27 -0.93 -7.17 -14.43
CA PHE A 27 -2.32 -6.97 -14.87
C PHE A 27 -3.20 -6.42 -13.75
N ALA A 28 -3.16 -7.05 -12.57
CA ALA A 28 -3.97 -6.63 -11.43
C ALA A 28 -3.56 -5.23 -10.95
N LYS A 29 -2.27 -4.96 -10.93
CA LYS A 29 -1.74 -3.65 -10.53
C LYS A 29 -2.15 -2.55 -11.51
N GLU A 30 -2.04 -2.81 -12.79
CA GLU A 30 -2.47 -1.87 -13.83
C GLU A 30 -3.97 -1.55 -13.72
N ASN A 31 -4.81 -2.58 -13.53
CA ASN A 31 -6.24 -2.39 -13.34
C ASN A 31 -6.55 -1.55 -12.10
N LEU A 32 -5.89 -1.86 -10.97
CA LEU A 32 -6.08 -1.10 -9.74
C LEU A 32 -5.74 0.38 -9.96
N PHE A 33 -4.60 0.67 -10.53
CA PHE A 33 -4.16 2.05 -10.71
C PHE A 33 -4.98 2.80 -11.77
N ASN A 34 -5.52 2.10 -12.77
CA ASN A 34 -6.47 2.70 -13.71
C ASN A 34 -7.74 3.18 -12.99
N VAL A 35 -8.23 2.40 -12.02
CA VAL A 35 -9.36 2.81 -11.18
C VAL A 35 -8.97 3.97 -10.27
N LEU A 36 -7.83 3.88 -9.59
CA LEU A 36 -7.39 4.93 -8.66
C LEU A 36 -7.22 6.29 -9.32
N ARG A 37 -6.81 6.33 -10.58
CA ARG A 37 -6.66 7.58 -11.33
C ARG A 37 -7.95 8.41 -11.42
N ALA A 38 -9.10 7.76 -11.32
CA ALA A 38 -10.39 8.45 -11.35
C ALA A 38 -10.71 9.15 -10.02
N TYR A 39 -10.03 8.78 -8.94
CA TYR A 39 -10.35 9.25 -7.60
C TYR A 39 -9.27 10.14 -6.99
N VAL A 40 -8.01 9.95 -7.37
CA VAL A 40 -6.89 10.66 -6.75
C VAL A 40 -5.96 11.26 -7.80
N ASP A 41 -5.41 12.42 -7.46
CA ASP A 41 -4.24 12.99 -8.15
C ASP A 41 -3.01 12.54 -7.35
N PHE A 42 -2.21 11.65 -7.93
CA PHE A 42 -1.08 11.06 -7.21
C PHE A 42 -0.10 12.12 -6.69
N GLU A 43 0.17 13.16 -7.46
CA GLU A 43 1.13 14.19 -7.06
C GLU A 43 0.69 15.00 -5.84
N GLU A 44 -0.62 15.01 -5.58
CA GLU A 44 -1.20 15.68 -4.40
C GLU A 44 -1.51 14.70 -3.27
N THR A 45 -1.19 13.41 -3.44
CA THR A 45 -1.64 12.34 -2.56
C THR A 45 -0.59 11.95 -1.53
N ARG A 46 -1.00 11.92 -0.27
CA ARG A 46 -0.31 11.22 0.81
C ARG A 46 -0.96 9.84 0.94
N ALA A 47 -0.19 8.79 0.73
CA ALA A 47 -0.68 7.42 0.68
C ALA A 47 -0.16 6.58 1.84
N LEU A 48 -1.00 5.67 2.31
CA LEU A 48 -0.67 4.67 3.33
C LEU A 48 -0.95 3.29 2.78
N ASP A 49 0.05 2.42 2.84
CA ASP A 49 -0.05 1.00 2.50
C ASP A 49 0.06 0.20 3.81
N LEU A 50 -1.07 -0.31 4.29
CA LEU A 50 -1.15 -0.94 5.62
C LEU A 50 -0.56 -2.35 5.70
N PHE A 51 -0.48 -3.04 4.58
CA PHE A 51 0.06 -4.41 4.52
C PHE A 51 1.01 -4.48 3.32
N GLY A 52 2.23 -4.03 3.52
CA GLY A 52 3.18 -3.80 2.42
C GLY A 52 3.52 -5.03 1.59
N GLY A 53 3.64 -6.19 2.24
CA GLY A 53 3.99 -7.44 1.56
C GLY A 53 5.34 -7.36 0.86
N THR A 54 5.33 -7.40 -0.47
CA THR A 54 6.55 -7.23 -1.27
C THR A 54 6.87 -5.78 -1.60
N GLY A 55 5.96 -4.86 -1.25
CA GLY A 55 6.11 -3.43 -1.57
C GLY A 55 5.63 -3.03 -2.96
N SER A 56 4.98 -3.95 -3.68
CA SER A 56 4.57 -3.72 -5.07
C SER A 56 3.70 -2.48 -5.25
N ILE A 57 2.70 -2.31 -4.38
CA ILE A 57 1.79 -1.15 -4.45
C ILE A 57 2.52 0.13 -4.04
N SER A 58 3.29 0.06 -2.96
CA SER A 58 4.06 1.22 -2.48
C SER A 58 5.04 1.74 -3.53
N LEU A 59 5.75 0.85 -4.21
CA LEU A 59 6.69 1.24 -5.27
C LEU A 59 5.96 1.89 -6.44
N GLU A 60 4.78 1.38 -6.79
CA GLU A 60 3.99 1.97 -7.87
C GLU A 60 3.48 3.37 -7.48
N LEU A 61 3.03 3.54 -6.23
CA LEU A 61 2.60 4.85 -5.72
C LEU A 61 3.75 5.88 -5.76
N LEU A 62 4.94 5.47 -5.34
CA LEU A 62 6.13 6.34 -5.42
C LEU A 62 6.43 6.71 -6.86
N SER A 63 6.39 5.73 -7.77
CA SER A 63 6.68 5.95 -9.18
C SER A 63 5.71 6.92 -9.83
N ARG A 64 4.46 6.91 -9.40
CA ARG A 64 3.42 7.82 -9.92
C ARG A 64 3.43 9.19 -9.26
N GLY A 65 4.37 9.42 -8.34
CA GLY A 65 4.66 10.75 -7.83
C GLY A 65 3.95 11.13 -6.54
N CYS A 66 3.42 10.17 -5.77
CA CYS A 66 2.79 10.50 -4.48
C CYS A 66 3.72 11.34 -3.61
N ARG A 67 3.13 12.33 -2.95
CA ARG A 67 3.88 13.26 -2.08
C ARG A 67 4.54 12.55 -0.91
N GLN A 68 3.87 11.51 -0.40
CA GLN A 68 4.35 10.69 0.68
C GLN A 68 3.74 9.30 0.54
N VAL A 69 4.54 8.27 0.75
CA VAL A 69 4.07 6.89 0.84
C VAL A 69 4.60 6.31 2.14
N VAL A 70 3.69 6.02 3.06
CA VAL A 70 3.99 5.33 4.30
C VAL A 70 3.57 3.88 4.14
N THR A 71 4.51 2.96 4.37
CA THR A 71 4.26 1.53 4.24
C THR A 71 4.45 0.86 5.59
N VAL A 72 3.46 0.06 5.99
CA VAL A 72 3.52 -0.73 7.21
C VAL A 72 3.64 -2.20 6.81
N GLU A 73 4.64 -2.89 7.34
CA GLU A 73 4.83 -4.32 7.12
C GLU A 73 5.28 -4.99 8.40
N ARG A 74 4.59 -6.05 8.80
CA ARG A 74 4.85 -6.76 10.05
C ARG A 74 6.03 -7.72 9.95
N ASP A 75 6.17 -8.43 8.85
CA ASP A 75 7.22 -9.42 8.64
C ASP A 75 8.57 -8.71 8.46
N ARG A 76 9.54 -9.09 9.29
CA ARG A 76 10.86 -8.44 9.27
C ARG A 76 11.62 -8.64 7.97
N GLN A 77 11.49 -9.80 7.35
CA GLN A 77 12.17 -10.10 6.08
C GLN A 77 11.53 -9.29 4.95
N HIS A 78 10.20 -9.24 4.91
CA HIS A 78 9.49 -8.42 3.93
C HIS A 78 9.81 -6.94 4.11
N ALA A 79 9.81 -6.46 5.36
CA ALA A 79 10.15 -5.06 5.66
C ALA A 79 11.57 -4.74 5.22
N ALA A 80 12.54 -5.63 5.47
CA ALA A 80 13.92 -5.43 5.03
C ALA A 80 14.03 -5.36 3.50
N PHE A 81 13.28 -6.20 2.80
CA PHE A 81 13.23 -6.18 1.34
C PHE A 81 12.66 -4.86 0.82
N ILE A 82 11.51 -4.43 1.38
CA ILE A 82 10.90 -3.15 1.00
C ILE A 82 11.87 -1.99 1.25
N ARG A 83 12.56 -2.01 2.39
CA ARG A 83 13.57 -0.99 2.71
C ARG A 83 14.67 -0.95 1.67
N SER A 84 15.14 -2.11 1.22
CA SER A 84 16.15 -2.18 0.16
C SER A 84 15.66 -1.61 -1.16
N CYS A 85 14.40 -1.86 -1.51
CA CYS A 85 13.78 -1.29 -2.70
C CYS A 85 13.68 0.24 -2.60
N PHE A 86 13.23 0.75 -1.47
CA PHE A 86 13.13 2.19 -1.23
C PHE A 86 14.50 2.87 -1.32
N LYS A 87 15.50 2.22 -0.74
CA LYS A 87 16.89 2.72 -0.81
C LYS A 87 17.40 2.78 -2.24
N ALA A 88 17.08 1.76 -3.04
CA ALA A 88 17.48 1.71 -4.45
C ALA A 88 16.82 2.81 -5.28
N LEU A 89 15.57 3.17 -4.97
CA LEU A 89 14.89 4.30 -5.62
C LEU A 89 15.41 5.66 -5.12
N ASP A 90 15.94 5.70 -3.92
CA ASP A 90 16.41 6.93 -3.26
C ASP A 90 15.35 8.04 -3.27
N ASP A 91 14.11 7.67 -2.97
CA ASP A 91 12.96 8.59 -2.98
C ASP A 91 12.65 9.05 -1.57
N SER A 92 12.77 10.35 -1.33
CA SER A 92 12.55 10.95 0.00
C SER A 92 11.07 10.87 0.45
N ALA A 93 10.14 10.58 -0.47
CA ALA A 93 8.73 10.43 -0.12
C ALA A 93 8.42 9.09 0.55
N ALA A 94 9.33 8.12 0.52
CA ALA A 94 9.13 6.79 1.05
C ALA A 94 9.44 6.68 2.53
N THR A 95 8.54 6.08 3.29
CA THR A 95 8.74 5.75 4.72
C THR A 95 8.27 4.33 4.96
N LEU A 96 9.09 3.53 5.62
CA LEU A 96 8.74 2.16 5.99
C LEU A 96 8.71 2.02 7.51
N LEU A 97 7.63 1.44 8.02
CA LEU A 97 7.46 1.08 9.41
C LEU A 97 7.29 -0.43 9.52
N CYS A 98 8.22 -1.08 10.24
CA CYS A 98 8.10 -2.49 10.54
C CYS A 98 7.23 -2.66 11.78
N GLY A 99 6.01 -3.15 11.61
CA GLY A 99 5.07 -3.28 12.71
C GLY A 99 3.71 -3.79 12.29
N ASP A 100 2.82 -3.86 13.28
CA ASP A 100 1.46 -4.35 13.11
C ASP A 100 0.55 -3.22 12.59
N ALA A 101 -0.15 -3.48 11.48
CA ALA A 101 -1.08 -2.52 10.88
C ALA A 101 -2.19 -2.07 11.83
N LEU A 102 -2.75 -2.99 12.62
CA LEU A 102 -3.82 -2.64 13.56
C LEU A 102 -3.34 -1.69 14.66
N ARG A 103 -2.12 -1.93 15.17
CA ARG A 103 -1.51 -1.01 16.14
C ARG A 103 -1.20 0.34 15.51
N PHE A 104 -0.76 0.34 14.27
CA PHE A 104 -0.53 1.58 13.54
C PHE A 104 -1.81 2.40 13.44
N ILE A 105 -2.92 1.77 13.06
CA ILE A 105 -4.22 2.45 12.95
C ILE A 105 -4.63 3.08 14.28
N GLU A 106 -4.44 2.36 15.39
CA GLU A 106 -4.80 2.86 16.73
C GLU A 106 -3.96 4.04 17.18
N ARG A 107 -2.69 4.08 16.79
CA ARG A 107 -1.71 5.05 17.30
C ARG A 107 -1.47 6.23 16.37
N CYS A 108 -1.76 6.06 15.09
CA CYS A 108 -1.50 7.10 14.09
C CYS A 108 -2.42 8.30 14.31
N ARG A 109 -1.82 9.50 14.33
CA ARG A 109 -2.55 10.76 14.47
C ARG A 109 -2.62 11.55 13.18
N GLU A 110 -2.02 11.01 12.13
CA GLU A 110 -2.03 11.62 10.81
C GLU A 110 -3.15 11.02 9.96
N SER A 111 -3.58 11.76 8.95
CA SER A 111 -4.54 11.30 7.97
C SER A 111 -3.89 11.24 6.59
N PHE A 112 -4.43 10.35 5.74
CA PHE A 112 -3.91 10.09 4.41
C PHE A 112 -5.02 10.24 3.38
N ASP A 113 -4.66 10.72 2.20
CA ASP A 113 -5.61 10.89 1.09
C ASP A 113 -6.00 9.57 0.46
N LEU A 114 -5.09 8.59 0.52
CA LEU A 114 -5.31 7.23 0.05
C LEU A 114 -4.79 6.26 1.10
N VAL A 115 -5.66 5.35 1.55
CA VAL A 115 -5.29 4.23 2.40
C VAL A 115 -5.59 2.94 1.66
N PHE A 116 -4.55 2.15 1.43
CA PHE A 116 -4.65 0.85 0.76
C PHE A 116 -4.39 -0.27 1.76
N ALA A 117 -5.20 -1.31 1.72
CA ALA A 117 -5.04 -2.49 2.56
C ALA A 117 -5.29 -3.76 1.76
N ASP A 118 -4.29 -4.63 1.76
CA ASP A 118 -4.39 -5.99 1.21
C ASP A 118 -3.95 -6.97 2.31
N PRO A 119 -4.83 -7.19 3.32
CA PRO A 119 -4.50 -8.03 4.46
C PRO A 119 -4.42 -9.50 4.10
N PRO A 120 -3.62 -10.31 4.84
CA PRO A 120 -3.60 -11.75 4.64
C PRO A 120 -4.96 -12.36 4.97
N TYR A 121 -5.34 -13.42 4.24
CA TYR A 121 -6.63 -14.11 4.45
C TYR A 121 -6.81 -14.64 5.87
N ALA A 122 -5.71 -14.98 6.54
CA ALA A 122 -5.73 -15.50 7.89
C ALA A 122 -5.93 -14.43 8.96
N LEU A 123 -6.03 -13.16 8.57
CA LEU A 123 -6.25 -12.08 9.53
C LEU A 123 -7.64 -12.23 10.17
N LYS A 124 -7.66 -12.50 11.47
CA LYS A 124 -8.91 -12.71 12.22
C LYS A 124 -9.79 -11.46 12.24
N GLU A 125 -9.15 -10.29 12.24
CA GLU A 125 -9.78 -8.98 12.34
C GLU A 125 -10.19 -8.40 10.98
N LEU A 126 -10.16 -9.21 9.92
CA LEU A 126 -10.46 -8.72 8.57
C LEU A 126 -11.84 -8.04 8.48
N GLY A 127 -12.85 -8.63 9.11
CA GLY A 127 -14.22 -8.07 9.12
C GLY A 127 -14.33 -6.77 9.90
N GLU A 128 -13.42 -6.51 10.83
CA GLU A 128 -13.41 -5.28 11.64
C GLU A 128 -12.54 -4.17 11.02
N LEU A 129 -11.73 -4.52 10.02
CA LEU A 129 -10.74 -3.60 9.48
C LEU A 129 -11.35 -2.30 8.95
N PRO A 130 -12.45 -2.31 8.17
CA PRO A 130 -13.08 -1.06 7.73
C PRO A 130 -13.49 -0.16 8.89
N ASP A 131 -14.13 -0.72 9.92
CA ASP A 131 -14.55 0.05 11.08
C ASP A 131 -13.35 0.64 11.83
N ARG A 132 -12.29 -0.12 12.00
CA ARG A 132 -11.07 0.35 12.67
C ARG A 132 -10.41 1.49 11.90
N VAL A 133 -10.33 1.37 10.58
CA VAL A 133 -9.81 2.42 9.71
C VAL A 133 -10.62 3.70 9.85
N MET A 134 -11.95 3.58 9.84
CA MET A 134 -12.83 4.74 9.94
C MET A 134 -12.77 5.40 11.31
N LYS A 135 -12.76 4.61 12.39
CA LYS A 135 -12.64 5.12 13.77
C LYS A 135 -11.29 5.78 14.04
N GLY A 136 -10.24 5.26 13.44
CA GLY A 136 -8.89 5.79 13.59
C GLY A 136 -8.67 7.13 12.92
N LYS A 137 -9.59 7.56 12.06
CA LYS A 137 -9.51 8.84 11.32
C LYS A 137 -8.23 8.98 10.50
N ILE A 138 -7.70 7.84 10.04
CA ILE A 138 -6.50 7.84 9.20
C ILE A 138 -6.79 8.15 7.74
N VAL A 139 -8.05 8.13 7.34
CA VAL A 139 -8.47 8.56 6.00
C VAL A 139 -8.90 10.02 6.08
N ALA A 140 -8.27 10.87 5.28
CA ALA A 140 -8.57 12.29 5.25
C ALA A 140 -10.00 12.54 4.72
N GLU A 141 -10.54 13.72 5.02
CA GLU A 141 -11.77 14.18 4.39
C GLU A 141 -11.58 14.15 2.87
N ASP A 142 -12.56 13.63 2.13
CA ASP A 142 -12.48 13.36 0.70
C ASP A 142 -11.43 12.31 0.30
N GLY A 143 -10.85 11.62 1.27
CA GLY A 143 -9.89 10.55 1.02
C GLY A 143 -10.56 9.26 0.57
N LEU A 144 -9.74 8.33 0.11
CA LEU A 144 -10.17 7.03 -0.40
C LEU A 144 -9.56 5.91 0.43
N PHE A 145 -10.38 4.97 0.85
CA PHE A 145 -9.94 3.70 1.43
C PHE A 145 -10.19 2.58 0.44
N VAL A 146 -9.15 1.81 0.12
CA VAL A 146 -9.19 0.65 -0.78
C VAL A 146 -8.87 -0.59 0.01
N LEU A 147 -9.81 -1.53 0.06
CA LEU A 147 -9.62 -2.82 0.71
C LEU A 147 -9.68 -3.91 -0.34
N GLU A 148 -8.58 -4.64 -0.51
CA GLU A 148 -8.55 -5.86 -1.32
C GLU A 148 -8.92 -7.04 -0.43
N HIS A 149 -9.93 -7.82 -0.84
CA HIS A 149 -10.39 -8.98 -0.08
C HIS A 149 -11.04 -10.01 -1.00
N GLY A 150 -11.18 -11.25 -0.52
CA GLY A 150 -11.84 -12.31 -1.24
C GLY A 150 -10.90 -13.14 -2.12
N LYS A 151 -11.47 -14.19 -2.71
CA LYS A 151 -10.70 -15.16 -3.50
C LYS A 151 -10.32 -14.66 -4.89
N ASP A 152 -11.04 -13.69 -5.40
CA ASP A 152 -10.99 -13.27 -6.79
C ASP A 152 -10.53 -11.82 -6.95
N TYR A 153 -9.74 -11.31 -6.01
CA TYR A 153 -9.22 -9.94 -6.06
C TYR A 153 -10.32 -8.86 -6.09
N ASP A 154 -11.45 -9.12 -5.41
CA ASP A 154 -12.48 -8.09 -5.26
C ASP A 154 -11.92 -6.90 -4.48
N LEU A 155 -12.21 -5.72 -4.99
CA LEU A 155 -11.82 -4.47 -4.36
C LEU A 155 -13.05 -3.78 -3.79
N SER A 156 -12.95 -3.39 -2.54
CA SER A 156 -13.93 -2.48 -1.95
C SER A 156 -13.33 -1.09 -1.87
N LEU A 157 -14.03 -0.13 -2.43
CA LEU A 157 -13.63 1.27 -2.43
C LEU A 157 -14.61 2.04 -1.54
N ILE A 158 -14.05 2.78 -0.58
CA ILE A 158 -14.83 3.66 0.29
C ILE A 158 -14.28 5.06 0.12
N HIS A 159 -15.09 5.94 -0.43
CA HIS A 159 -14.75 7.36 -0.59
C HIS A 159 -15.38 8.16 0.54
N ILE A 160 -14.57 8.91 1.23
CA ILE A 160 -14.99 9.67 2.42
C ILE A 160 -15.07 11.15 2.12
#